data_88cca12ef173fb6d7aad057ce2d399d6
#
_entry.id   88cca12ef173fb6d7aad057ce2d399d6
#
_cell.length_a   1.000
_cell.length_b   1.000
_cell.length_c   1.000
_cell.angle_alpha   90.00
_cell.angle_beta   90.00
_cell.angle_gamma   90.00
#
_symmetry.space_group_name_H-M   'P 1'
#
loop_
_entity.id
_entity.type
_entity.pdbx_description
1 polymer ?
#
loop_
_entity_poly.entity_id
_entity_poly.type
_entity_poly.pdbx_seq_one_letter_code
_entity_poly.pdbx_strand_id
1 'polypeptide(L)'
;MASERPRVLSGIQPTAGSFHLGNYLGAVRQWVALQESHDAFYMVVDLHAITIPQDPAELRANTRLAVAQLLAAGLDPERCTLFVQSHVPEHAQLGWIMNCLTGFGEASRMTQFKDKSAKQGADRTTVGLFTYPMLMVADILLYQADQVPVGEDQRQHLELTRNLAERFNGSYGDTFTVPDPYILKETAKIYDLQDPSAKMSKSAPTPKGLINLLDEPKTTAKKVKSAVTDTDTVIRFDRAEKPGVSNLLSIYSTLTGTGIADLEQKYEGKGYGALKTDLAEVMVEFVTPFRTRAQEYLDDPETLDSILAKGAEKARAVAAETLALTYDRMGFLPAKH
;
A
#
# COMPACT_ATOMS: atom_id res chain seq x y z
N MET A 1 -10.32 26.61 -5.58
CA MET A 1 -9.30 27.08 -4.61
C MET A 1 -8.43 25.86 -4.34
N ALA A 2 -7.10 25.99 -4.50
CA ALA A 2 -6.19 24.91 -4.10
C ALA A 2 -6.40 24.62 -2.60
N SER A 3 -6.38 23.36 -2.21
CA SER A 3 -6.46 22.97 -0.79
C SER A 3 -5.31 23.63 -0.05
N GLU A 4 -5.56 24.21 1.13
CA GLU A 4 -4.49 24.72 2.00
C GLU A 4 -3.66 23.57 2.61
N ARG A 5 -4.12 22.33 2.44
CA ARG A 5 -3.46 21.11 2.94
C ARG A 5 -2.55 20.54 1.87
N PRO A 6 -1.34 20.06 2.23
CA PRO A 6 -0.47 19.40 1.28
C PRO A 6 -1.16 18.14 0.73
N ARG A 7 -0.99 17.90 -0.57
CA ARG A 7 -1.59 16.74 -1.22
C ARG A 7 -0.69 15.51 -1.09
N VAL A 8 -1.29 14.41 -0.70
CA VAL A 8 -0.62 13.12 -0.60
C VAL A 8 -1.29 12.11 -1.52
N LEU A 9 -0.47 11.31 -2.22
CA LEU A 9 -0.96 10.22 -3.07
C LEU A 9 -0.30 8.91 -2.67
N SER A 10 -1.09 7.86 -2.61
CA SER A 10 -0.59 6.50 -2.48
C SER A 10 -1.51 5.48 -3.15
N GLY A 11 -0.97 4.30 -3.45
CA GLY A 11 -1.70 3.25 -4.13
C GLY A 11 -1.41 1.86 -3.57
N ILE A 12 -2.41 0.98 -3.68
CA ILE A 12 -2.28 -0.42 -3.30
C ILE A 12 -2.73 -1.34 -4.43
N GLN A 13 -1.95 -2.37 -4.71
CA GLN A 13 -2.33 -3.35 -5.72
C GLN A 13 -3.46 -4.25 -5.23
N PRO A 14 -4.45 -4.57 -6.09
CA PRO A 14 -5.50 -5.54 -5.80
C PRO A 14 -4.94 -6.97 -5.84
N THR A 15 -4.05 -7.30 -4.91
CA THR A 15 -3.46 -8.64 -4.80
C THR A 15 -4.45 -9.62 -4.22
N ALA A 16 -4.36 -10.89 -4.65
CA ALA A 16 -5.20 -11.97 -4.15
C ALA A 16 -5.24 -12.03 -2.61
N GLY A 17 -6.44 -12.18 -2.08
CA GLY A 17 -6.70 -12.37 -0.66
C GLY A 17 -6.62 -11.11 0.20
N SER A 18 -6.75 -11.33 1.49
CA SER A 18 -6.80 -10.30 2.52
C SER A 18 -5.50 -9.50 2.63
N PHE A 19 -5.60 -8.26 3.12
CA PHE A 19 -4.45 -7.59 3.71
C PHE A 19 -3.96 -8.41 4.90
N HIS A 20 -2.66 -8.53 5.04
CA HIS A 20 -2.09 -9.08 6.25
C HIS A 20 -1.72 -7.96 7.24
N LEU A 21 -1.52 -8.36 8.49
CA LEU A 21 -1.22 -7.42 9.58
C LEU A 21 -0.06 -6.47 9.25
N GLY A 22 0.98 -6.97 8.58
CA GLY A 22 2.12 -6.15 8.15
C GLY A 22 1.76 -5.08 7.11
N ASN A 23 0.79 -5.33 6.20
CA ASN A 23 0.29 -4.31 5.27
C ASN A 23 -0.46 -3.22 6.03
N TYR A 24 -1.34 -3.62 6.96
CA TYR A 24 -2.13 -2.69 7.74
C TYR A 24 -1.24 -1.79 8.59
N LEU A 25 -0.38 -2.37 9.42
CA LEU A 25 0.47 -1.62 10.33
C LEU A 25 1.57 -0.82 9.59
N GLY A 26 2.03 -1.35 8.46
CA GLY A 26 3.11 -0.73 7.67
C GLY A 26 2.67 0.43 6.78
N ALA A 27 1.43 0.43 6.30
CA ALA A 27 0.95 1.43 5.34
C ALA A 27 -0.46 1.93 5.65
N VAL A 28 -1.48 1.05 5.67
CA VAL A 28 -2.88 1.45 5.67
C VAL A 28 -3.25 2.29 6.90
N ARG A 29 -2.76 1.92 8.09
CA ARG A 29 -2.96 2.70 9.33
C ARG A 29 -2.45 4.14 9.21
N GLN A 30 -1.38 4.36 8.47
CA GLN A 30 -0.83 5.70 8.26
C GLN A 30 -1.67 6.49 7.26
N TRP A 31 -2.24 5.84 6.23
CA TRP A 31 -3.17 6.47 5.31
C TRP A 31 -4.40 7.00 6.05
N VAL A 32 -4.94 6.20 6.99
CA VAL A 32 -6.05 6.62 7.85
C VAL A 32 -5.69 7.85 8.68
N ALA A 33 -4.46 7.95 9.17
CA ALA A 33 -4.01 9.15 9.90
C ALA A 33 -3.78 10.35 8.97
N LEU A 34 -3.24 10.13 7.76
CA LEU A 34 -2.94 11.19 6.81
C LEU A 34 -4.18 11.89 6.25
N GLN A 35 -5.31 11.20 6.10
CA GLN A 35 -6.56 11.81 5.63
C GLN A 35 -7.06 12.97 6.53
N GLU A 36 -6.60 13.04 7.79
CA GLU A 36 -6.97 14.12 8.71
C GLU A 36 -6.24 15.44 8.42
N SER A 37 -5.01 15.35 7.90
CA SER A 37 -4.09 16.48 7.75
C SER A 37 -3.74 16.83 6.31
N HIS A 38 -4.07 15.97 5.34
CA HIS A 38 -3.72 16.12 3.94
C HIS A 38 -4.96 16.09 3.04
N ASP A 39 -4.83 16.66 1.84
CA ASP A 39 -5.71 16.38 0.71
C ASP A 39 -5.27 15.02 0.12
N ALA A 40 -5.89 13.94 0.61
CA ALA A 40 -5.40 12.59 0.42
C ALA A 40 -6.08 11.88 -0.75
N PHE A 41 -5.27 11.36 -1.68
CA PHE A 41 -5.68 10.55 -2.82
C PHE A 41 -5.17 9.13 -2.62
N TYR A 42 -6.08 8.17 -2.55
CA TYR A 42 -5.76 6.75 -2.41
C TYR A 42 -6.40 5.95 -3.53
N MET A 43 -5.62 5.09 -4.18
CA MET A 43 -6.11 4.33 -5.31
C MET A 43 -5.80 2.84 -5.21
N VAL A 44 -6.72 2.03 -5.74
CA VAL A 44 -6.45 0.63 -6.03
C VAL A 44 -5.89 0.55 -7.45
N VAL A 45 -4.61 0.14 -7.57
CA VAL A 45 -3.82 0.25 -8.81
C VAL A 45 -3.95 -1.02 -9.67
N ASP A 46 -5.11 -1.18 -10.29
CA ASP A 46 -5.44 -2.33 -11.13
C ASP A 46 -4.70 -2.33 -12.48
N LEU A 47 -4.32 -1.18 -13.02
CA LEU A 47 -3.46 -1.10 -14.21
C LEU A 47 -2.04 -1.63 -13.91
N HIS A 48 -1.53 -1.42 -12.71
CA HIS A 48 -0.27 -2.05 -12.29
C HIS A 48 -0.39 -3.56 -12.09
N ALA A 49 -1.56 -4.03 -11.68
CA ALA A 49 -1.78 -5.46 -11.46
C ALA A 49 -1.67 -6.27 -12.78
N ILE A 50 -2.13 -5.72 -13.89
CA ILE A 50 -2.10 -6.39 -15.20
C ILE A 50 -0.71 -6.44 -15.86
N THR A 51 0.32 -5.89 -15.23
CA THR A 51 1.72 -6.06 -15.68
C THR A 51 2.16 -7.53 -15.62
N ILE A 52 1.42 -8.34 -14.87
CA ILE A 52 1.48 -9.80 -14.88
C ILE A 52 0.09 -10.35 -15.22
N PRO A 53 -0.01 -11.54 -15.85
CA PRO A 53 -1.31 -12.12 -16.20
C PRO A 53 -2.23 -12.24 -14.99
N GLN A 54 -3.48 -11.82 -15.15
CA GLN A 54 -4.54 -11.89 -14.15
C GLN A 54 -5.75 -12.65 -14.70
N ASP A 55 -6.41 -13.43 -13.87
CA ASP A 55 -7.77 -13.88 -14.19
C ASP A 55 -8.74 -12.70 -14.05
N PRO A 56 -9.60 -12.44 -15.05
CA PRO A 56 -10.50 -11.27 -15.02
C PRO A 56 -11.52 -11.29 -13.87
N ALA A 57 -12.00 -12.47 -13.47
CA ALA A 57 -12.95 -12.58 -12.36
C ALA A 57 -12.23 -12.34 -11.02
N GLU A 58 -11.04 -12.89 -10.85
CA GLU A 58 -10.21 -12.68 -9.67
C GLU A 58 -9.77 -11.22 -9.54
N LEU A 59 -9.33 -10.57 -10.63
CA LEU A 59 -8.95 -9.15 -10.60
C LEU A 59 -10.12 -8.27 -10.13
N ARG A 60 -11.33 -8.52 -10.66
CA ARG A 60 -12.54 -7.78 -10.25
C ARG A 60 -12.87 -8.01 -8.76
N ALA A 61 -12.84 -9.26 -8.32
CA ALA A 61 -13.10 -9.62 -6.93
C ALA A 61 -12.06 -9.02 -5.98
N ASN A 62 -10.78 -9.11 -6.34
CA ASN A 62 -9.68 -8.58 -5.54
C ASN A 62 -9.70 -7.04 -5.47
N THR A 63 -10.11 -6.36 -6.54
CA THR A 63 -10.27 -4.91 -6.54
C THR A 63 -11.36 -4.47 -5.55
N ARG A 64 -12.55 -5.10 -5.60
CA ARG A 64 -13.61 -4.83 -4.60
C ARG A 64 -13.19 -5.17 -3.18
N LEU A 65 -12.51 -6.31 -3.01
CA LEU A 65 -11.98 -6.74 -1.71
C LEU A 65 -10.98 -5.74 -1.14
N ALA A 66 -10.08 -5.21 -1.96
CA ALA A 66 -9.12 -4.20 -1.53
C ALA A 66 -9.82 -2.91 -1.06
N VAL A 67 -10.82 -2.42 -1.81
CA VAL A 67 -11.62 -1.25 -1.44
C VAL A 67 -12.36 -1.47 -0.13
N ALA A 68 -13.07 -2.60 0.01
CA ALA A 68 -13.80 -2.95 1.23
C ALA A 68 -12.88 -2.99 2.47
N GLN A 69 -11.67 -3.52 2.32
CA GLN A 69 -10.69 -3.55 3.38
C GLN A 69 -10.11 -2.17 3.72
N LEU A 70 -9.91 -1.29 2.74
CA LEU A 70 -9.48 0.08 2.97
C LEU A 70 -10.53 0.87 3.76
N LEU A 71 -11.79 0.74 3.40
CA LEU A 71 -12.91 1.35 4.13
C LEU A 71 -13.06 0.76 5.55
N ALA A 72 -12.94 -0.57 5.68
CA ALA A 72 -12.95 -1.24 6.99
C ALA A 72 -11.79 -0.83 7.89
N ALA A 73 -10.66 -0.48 7.31
CA ALA A 73 -9.49 0.06 8.01
C ALA A 73 -9.71 1.47 8.57
N GLY A 74 -10.71 2.19 8.07
CA GLY A 74 -11.06 3.54 8.51
C GLY A 74 -10.78 4.65 7.50
N LEU A 75 -10.51 4.33 6.23
CA LEU A 75 -10.55 5.36 5.20
C LEU A 75 -11.98 5.86 5.02
N ASP A 76 -12.14 7.17 5.08
CA ASP A 76 -13.43 7.84 4.95
C ASP A 76 -13.51 8.53 3.58
N PRO A 77 -14.40 8.11 2.67
CA PRO A 77 -14.54 8.70 1.34
C PRO A 77 -15.03 10.15 1.34
N GLU A 78 -15.52 10.66 2.49
CA GLU A 78 -15.83 12.08 2.64
C GLU A 78 -14.59 12.92 3.01
N ARG A 79 -13.52 12.29 3.50
CA ARG A 79 -12.27 12.95 3.92
C ARG A 79 -11.11 12.74 2.96
N CYS A 80 -11.14 11.65 2.20
CA CYS A 80 -10.14 11.35 1.19
C CYS A 80 -10.79 11.03 -0.16
N THR A 81 -10.00 11.04 -1.23
CA THR A 81 -10.42 10.59 -2.55
C THR A 81 -9.97 9.15 -2.74
N LEU A 82 -10.91 8.20 -2.62
CA LEU A 82 -10.66 6.78 -2.83
C LEU A 82 -11.24 6.32 -4.17
N PHE A 83 -10.41 5.76 -5.05
CA PHE A 83 -10.82 5.37 -6.39
C PHE A 83 -10.05 4.17 -6.94
N VAL A 84 -10.48 3.65 -8.08
CA VAL A 84 -9.76 2.62 -8.86
C VAL A 84 -9.02 3.30 -10.00
N GLN A 85 -7.77 2.97 -10.19
CA GLN A 85 -6.87 3.61 -11.17
C GLN A 85 -7.44 3.58 -12.59
N SER A 86 -7.98 2.44 -13.04
CA SER A 86 -8.58 2.29 -14.38
C SER A 86 -9.84 3.12 -14.62
N HIS A 87 -10.47 3.66 -13.56
CA HIS A 87 -11.60 4.57 -13.70
C HIS A 87 -11.21 5.98 -14.13
N VAL A 88 -9.91 6.29 -14.14
CA VAL A 88 -9.32 7.58 -14.51
C VAL A 88 -8.37 7.36 -15.70
N PRO A 89 -8.86 7.44 -16.95
CA PRO A 89 -8.06 7.11 -18.14
C PRO A 89 -6.84 8.01 -18.34
N GLU A 90 -6.81 9.16 -17.72
CA GLU A 90 -5.71 10.12 -17.74
C GLU A 90 -4.38 9.50 -17.28
N HIS A 91 -4.42 8.48 -16.39
CA HIS A 91 -3.24 7.72 -15.98
C HIS A 91 -2.50 7.09 -17.15
N ALA A 92 -3.22 6.40 -18.04
CA ALA A 92 -2.62 5.77 -19.22
C ALA A 92 -2.15 6.83 -20.25
N GLN A 93 -2.87 7.94 -20.37
CA GLN A 93 -2.54 9.02 -21.30
C GLN A 93 -1.26 9.75 -20.88
N LEU A 94 -1.14 10.15 -19.61
CA LEU A 94 0.11 10.74 -19.12
C LEU A 94 1.23 9.69 -19.05
N GLY A 95 0.91 8.44 -18.74
CA GLY A 95 1.86 7.32 -18.74
C GLY A 95 2.55 7.16 -20.10
N TRP A 96 1.84 7.34 -21.21
CA TRP A 96 2.44 7.35 -22.54
C TRP A 96 3.44 8.49 -22.72
N ILE A 97 3.09 9.69 -22.26
CA ILE A 97 4.00 10.85 -22.33
C ILE A 97 5.26 10.58 -21.51
N MET A 98 5.11 10.05 -20.30
CA MET A 98 6.25 9.72 -19.43
C MET A 98 7.15 8.64 -20.06
N ASN A 99 6.57 7.65 -20.76
CA ASN A 99 7.34 6.69 -21.56
C ASN A 99 8.18 7.37 -22.65
N CYS A 100 7.62 8.35 -23.35
CA CYS A 100 8.32 9.10 -24.41
C CYS A 100 9.44 10.01 -23.86
N LEU A 101 9.33 10.45 -22.61
CA LEU A 101 10.33 11.32 -21.97
C LEU A 101 11.43 10.55 -21.23
N THR A 102 11.24 9.26 -20.99
CA THR A 102 12.19 8.42 -20.25
C THR A 102 13.18 7.76 -21.21
N GLY A 103 14.47 7.94 -20.95
CA GLY A 103 15.50 7.25 -21.71
C GLY A 103 15.52 5.74 -21.45
N PHE A 104 15.72 4.92 -22.49
CA PHE A 104 15.78 3.46 -22.36
C PHE A 104 16.81 3.00 -21.31
N GLY A 105 17.99 3.64 -21.27
CA GLY A 105 19.01 3.33 -20.27
C GLY A 105 18.60 3.68 -18.84
N GLU A 106 17.76 4.70 -18.66
CA GLU A 106 17.19 5.09 -17.36
C GLU A 106 16.18 4.04 -16.88
N ALA A 107 15.23 3.66 -17.74
CA ALA A 107 14.28 2.60 -17.46
C ALA A 107 14.96 1.25 -17.16
N SER A 108 16.01 0.90 -17.90
CA SER A 108 16.77 -0.36 -17.72
C SER A 108 17.54 -0.43 -16.40
N ARG A 109 17.79 0.69 -15.73
CA ARG A 109 18.47 0.72 -14.42
C ARG A 109 17.53 0.48 -13.24
N MET A 110 16.21 0.46 -13.46
CA MET A 110 15.24 0.20 -12.40
C MET A 110 15.43 -1.19 -11.79
N THR A 111 15.76 -1.23 -10.49
CA THR A 111 16.11 -2.47 -9.77
C THR A 111 14.95 -3.45 -9.69
N GLN A 112 13.76 -2.95 -9.42
CA GLN A 112 12.55 -3.78 -9.31
C GLN A 112 12.19 -4.52 -10.63
N PHE A 113 12.49 -3.94 -11.78
CA PHE A 113 12.35 -4.62 -13.05
C PHE A 113 13.29 -5.84 -13.13
N LYS A 114 14.56 -5.66 -12.73
CA LYS A 114 15.57 -6.73 -12.74
C LYS A 114 15.16 -7.88 -11.82
N ASP A 115 14.69 -7.57 -10.62
CA ASP A 115 14.27 -8.57 -9.63
C ASP A 115 13.03 -9.36 -10.08
N LYS A 116 12.04 -8.68 -10.67
CA LYS A 116 10.81 -9.31 -11.13
C LYS A 116 11.04 -10.13 -12.41
N SER A 117 11.83 -9.64 -13.36
CA SER A 117 12.17 -10.35 -14.58
C SER A 117 13.02 -11.61 -14.29
N ALA A 118 13.93 -11.54 -13.33
CA ALA A 118 14.70 -12.70 -12.90
C ALA A 118 13.82 -13.84 -12.31
N LYS A 119 12.74 -13.45 -11.59
CA LYS A 119 11.78 -14.43 -11.02
C LYS A 119 10.85 -15.06 -12.05
N GLN A 120 10.48 -14.32 -13.11
CA GLN A 120 9.54 -14.81 -14.14
C GLN A 120 10.20 -15.49 -15.32
N GLY A 121 11.48 -15.26 -15.56
CA GLY A 121 12.21 -15.65 -16.76
C GLY A 121 12.06 -14.60 -17.89
N ALA A 122 13.13 -14.40 -18.65
CA ALA A 122 13.20 -13.34 -19.67
C ALA A 122 12.09 -13.43 -20.74
N ASP A 123 11.73 -14.65 -21.15
CA ASP A 123 10.72 -14.89 -22.20
C ASP A 123 9.27 -14.60 -21.76
N ARG A 124 9.02 -14.44 -20.47
CA ARG A 124 7.69 -14.15 -19.92
C ARG A 124 7.53 -12.70 -19.42
N THR A 125 8.59 -11.92 -19.53
CA THR A 125 8.60 -10.53 -19.09
C THR A 125 7.88 -9.65 -20.11
N THR A 126 6.78 -9.02 -19.68
CA THR A 126 6.00 -8.12 -20.56
C THR A 126 6.65 -6.75 -20.67
N VAL A 127 6.35 -6.03 -21.76
CA VAL A 127 6.72 -4.61 -21.90
C VAL A 127 6.12 -3.79 -20.75
N GLY A 128 4.89 -4.09 -20.32
CA GLY A 128 4.25 -3.43 -19.20
C GLY A 128 5.05 -3.57 -17.88
N LEU A 129 5.68 -4.74 -17.65
CA LEU A 129 6.57 -4.90 -16.49
C LEU A 129 7.86 -4.06 -16.61
N PHE A 130 8.31 -3.75 -17.80
CA PHE A 130 9.44 -2.84 -18.04
C PHE A 130 9.04 -1.37 -17.87
N THR A 131 7.83 -1.01 -18.31
CA THR A 131 7.39 0.39 -18.39
C THR A 131 6.50 0.84 -17.23
N TYR A 132 6.10 -0.04 -16.31
CA TYR A 132 5.25 0.37 -15.18
C TYR A 132 5.82 1.50 -14.30
N PRO A 133 7.15 1.72 -14.18
CA PRO A 133 7.65 2.87 -13.45
C PRO A 133 7.18 4.21 -14.04
N MET A 134 7.03 4.30 -15.35
CA MET A 134 6.53 5.50 -16.03
C MET A 134 5.03 5.70 -15.79
N LEU A 135 4.26 4.62 -15.68
CA LEU A 135 2.86 4.70 -15.23
C LEU A 135 2.78 5.19 -13.79
N MET A 136 3.66 4.73 -12.90
CA MET A 136 3.72 5.22 -11.52
C MET A 136 4.09 6.72 -11.45
N VAL A 137 4.99 7.18 -12.32
CA VAL A 137 5.28 8.62 -12.46
C VAL A 137 4.03 9.39 -12.83
N ALA A 138 3.27 8.90 -13.83
CA ALA A 138 2.02 9.53 -14.24
C ALA A 138 0.99 9.54 -13.10
N ASP A 139 0.87 8.44 -12.35
CA ASP A 139 -0.01 8.34 -11.18
C ASP A 139 0.23 9.48 -10.19
N ILE A 140 1.49 9.79 -9.92
CA ILE A 140 1.88 10.81 -8.94
C ILE A 140 1.70 12.22 -9.50
N LEU A 141 2.16 12.47 -10.73
CA LEU A 141 2.18 13.81 -11.32
C LEU A 141 0.80 14.32 -11.70
N LEU A 142 -0.14 13.43 -12.09
CA LEU A 142 -1.53 13.82 -12.42
C LEU A 142 -2.21 14.58 -11.29
N TYR A 143 -1.93 14.23 -10.06
CA TYR A 143 -2.58 14.82 -8.91
C TYR A 143 -1.80 15.96 -8.28
N GLN A 144 -0.68 16.40 -8.89
CA GLN A 144 0.16 17.46 -8.31
C GLN A 144 0.51 17.17 -6.85
N ALA A 145 0.88 15.92 -6.57
CA ALA A 145 1.15 15.48 -5.21
C ALA A 145 2.38 16.20 -4.62
N ASP A 146 2.22 16.81 -3.45
CA ASP A 146 3.32 17.42 -2.71
C ASP A 146 4.18 16.35 -2.06
N GLN A 147 3.54 15.27 -1.59
CA GLN A 147 4.17 14.21 -0.82
C GLN A 147 3.70 12.83 -1.25
N VAL A 148 4.63 11.87 -1.25
CA VAL A 148 4.32 10.47 -1.55
C VAL A 148 4.85 9.59 -0.42
N PRO A 149 3.97 8.86 0.30
CA PRO A 149 4.38 7.88 1.30
C PRO A 149 5.11 6.73 0.62
N VAL A 150 6.39 6.62 0.85
CA VAL A 150 7.23 5.59 0.23
C VAL A 150 7.97 4.76 1.28
N GLY A 151 7.98 3.43 1.06
CA GLY A 151 8.96 2.56 1.68
C GLY A 151 10.30 2.67 0.96
N GLU A 152 11.35 2.15 1.58
CA GLU A 152 12.72 2.20 1.03
C GLU A 152 12.83 1.56 -0.36
N ASP A 153 12.05 0.51 -0.61
CA ASP A 153 11.98 -0.20 -1.88
C ASP A 153 11.34 0.61 -3.03
N GLN A 154 10.61 1.70 -2.72
CA GLN A 154 9.97 2.58 -3.70
C GLN A 154 10.73 3.90 -3.91
N ARG A 155 11.82 4.13 -3.19
CA ARG A 155 12.61 5.37 -3.28
C ARG A 155 13.07 5.66 -4.71
N GLN A 156 13.57 4.64 -5.42
CA GLN A 156 14.04 4.79 -6.79
C GLN A 156 12.93 5.24 -7.76
N HIS A 157 11.70 4.78 -7.56
CA HIS A 157 10.54 5.22 -8.36
C HIS A 157 10.21 6.70 -8.11
N LEU A 158 10.29 7.13 -6.85
CA LEU A 158 10.06 8.54 -6.53
C LEU A 158 11.16 9.44 -7.08
N GLU A 159 12.43 9.01 -7.05
CA GLU A 159 13.53 9.72 -7.69
C GLU A 159 13.30 9.85 -9.20
N LEU A 160 12.85 8.78 -9.86
CA LEU A 160 12.47 8.85 -11.29
C LEU A 160 11.33 9.86 -11.51
N THR A 161 10.33 9.88 -10.64
CA THR A 161 9.21 10.83 -10.71
C THR A 161 9.71 12.27 -10.62
N ARG A 162 10.55 12.58 -9.66
CA ARG A 162 11.16 13.91 -9.49
C ARG A 162 11.96 14.33 -10.72
N ASN A 163 12.83 13.45 -11.21
CA ASN A 163 13.65 13.72 -12.40
C ASN A 163 12.80 13.99 -13.64
N LEU A 164 11.71 13.25 -13.85
CA LEU A 164 10.82 13.46 -15.00
C LEU A 164 9.98 14.73 -14.86
N ALA A 165 9.53 15.07 -13.65
CA ALA A 165 8.84 16.32 -13.38
C ALA A 165 9.75 17.52 -13.65
N GLU A 166 10.98 17.52 -13.13
CA GLU A 166 11.97 18.57 -13.37
C GLU A 166 12.36 18.69 -14.86
N ARG A 167 12.55 17.55 -15.53
CA ARG A 167 12.85 17.49 -16.96
C ARG A 167 11.72 18.09 -17.81
N PHE A 168 10.48 17.73 -17.50
CA PHE A 168 9.31 18.27 -18.19
C PHE A 168 9.21 19.78 -17.96
N ASN A 169 9.25 20.21 -16.71
CA ASN A 169 9.16 21.62 -16.35
C ASN A 169 10.26 22.47 -17.01
N GLY A 170 11.49 21.95 -17.04
CA GLY A 170 12.61 22.63 -17.70
C GLY A 170 12.49 22.69 -19.23
N SER A 171 11.81 21.75 -19.88
CA SER A 171 11.69 21.66 -21.33
C SER A 171 10.44 22.36 -21.87
N TYR A 172 9.33 22.31 -21.13
CA TYR A 172 8.00 22.75 -21.59
C TYR A 172 7.37 23.84 -20.71
N GLY A 173 8.02 24.21 -19.60
CA GLY A 173 7.53 25.19 -18.62
C GLY A 173 6.84 24.54 -17.42
N ASP A 174 6.74 25.30 -16.33
CA ASP A 174 6.19 24.85 -15.05
C ASP A 174 4.81 24.20 -15.24
N THR A 175 4.73 22.94 -14.93
CA THR A 175 3.55 22.10 -15.15
C THR A 175 3.30 21.15 -14.00
N PHE A 176 4.34 20.46 -13.50
CA PHE A 176 4.21 19.47 -12.45
C PHE A 176 4.83 19.93 -11.15
N THR A 177 4.13 19.68 -10.04
CA THR A 177 4.72 19.71 -8.71
C THR A 177 5.77 18.62 -8.60
N VAL A 178 6.96 18.95 -8.12
CA VAL A 178 8.02 17.97 -7.85
C VAL A 178 7.76 17.39 -6.46
N PRO A 179 7.36 16.11 -6.34
CA PRO A 179 6.95 15.54 -5.08
C PRO A 179 8.11 15.29 -4.13
N ASP A 180 7.87 15.42 -2.83
CA ASP A 180 8.81 15.03 -1.80
C ASP A 180 8.46 13.66 -1.19
N PRO A 181 9.45 12.89 -0.74
CA PRO A 181 9.19 11.64 -0.02
C PRO A 181 8.56 11.97 1.34
N TYR A 182 7.39 11.41 1.60
CA TYR A 182 6.85 11.36 2.95
C TYR A 182 7.43 10.16 3.67
N ILE A 183 8.41 10.41 4.53
CA ILE A 183 9.03 9.35 5.33
C ILE A 183 8.04 8.96 6.42
N LEU A 184 7.43 7.82 6.25
CA LEU A 184 6.56 7.24 7.25
C LEU A 184 7.35 7.06 8.55
N LYS A 185 6.80 7.53 9.68
CA LYS A 185 7.40 7.24 11.00
C LYS A 185 7.66 5.74 11.06
N GLU A 186 8.80 5.33 11.60
CA GLU A 186 9.16 3.92 11.70
C GLU A 186 8.00 3.13 12.30
N THR A 187 7.29 2.41 11.45
CA THR A 187 6.32 1.42 11.92
C THR A 187 7.08 0.17 12.32
N ALA A 188 6.69 -0.44 13.41
CA ALA A 188 7.29 -1.69 13.84
C ALA A 188 7.25 -2.69 12.67
N LYS A 189 8.43 -3.14 12.23
CA LYS A 189 8.52 -4.20 11.21
C LYS A 189 7.91 -5.47 11.81
N ILE A 190 6.87 -5.98 11.19
CA ILE A 190 6.20 -7.20 11.59
C ILE A 190 6.78 -8.37 10.81
N TYR A 191 7.19 -9.39 11.52
CA TYR A 191 7.81 -10.58 10.98
C TYR A 191 6.83 -11.76 10.93
N ASP A 192 7.16 -12.76 10.12
CA ASP A 192 6.40 -14.00 10.02
C ASP A 192 6.36 -14.72 11.39
N LEU A 193 5.21 -15.29 11.76
CA LEU A 193 5.04 -15.95 13.07
C LEU A 193 5.76 -17.29 13.15
N GLN A 194 6.08 -17.92 12.01
CA GLN A 194 6.78 -19.19 11.95
C GLN A 194 8.27 -19.03 11.64
N ASP A 195 8.64 -17.92 10.96
CA ASP A 195 10.00 -17.51 10.68
C ASP A 195 10.22 -16.04 11.05
N PRO A 196 10.53 -15.72 12.30
CA PRO A 196 10.70 -14.34 12.75
C PRO A 196 11.96 -13.65 12.23
N SER A 197 12.75 -14.31 11.38
CA SER A 197 13.84 -13.68 10.62
C SER A 197 13.34 -13.05 9.31
N ALA A 198 12.23 -13.55 8.76
CA ALA A 198 11.62 -13.09 7.54
C ALA A 198 10.49 -12.08 7.82
N LYS A 199 10.38 -11.01 6.99
CA LYS A 199 9.25 -10.09 7.06
C LYS A 199 7.95 -10.82 6.72
N MET A 200 6.86 -10.53 7.45
CA MET A 200 5.53 -11.06 7.16
C MET A 200 5.14 -10.73 5.71
N SER A 201 4.89 -11.76 4.89
CA SER A 201 4.64 -11.64 3.46
C SER A 201 3.72 -12.72 2.96
N LYS A 202 2.88 -12.41 1.96
CA LYS A 202 2.02 -13.38 1.26
C LYS A 202 2.82 -14.46 0.50
N SER A 203 4.07 -14.20 0.18
CA SER A 203 4.97 -15.16 -0.47
C SER A 203 5.69 -16.11 0.50
N ALA A 204 5.34 -16.09 1.79
CA ALA A 204 5.89 -17.01 2.78
C ALA A 204 5.54 -18.47 2.43
N PRO A 205 6.42 -19.44 2.74
CA PRO A 205 6.22 -20.85 2.41
C PRO A 205 4.99 -21.48 3.08
N THR A 206 4.55 -20.92 4.19
CA THR A 206 3.40 -21.41 4.96
C THR A 206 2.44 -20.29 5.35
N PRO A 207 1.12 -20.49 5.19
CA PRO A 207 0.12 -19.51 5.62
C PRO A 207 0.01 -19.39 7.15
N LYS A 208 0.66 -20.28 7.92
CA LYS A 208 0.61 -20.26 9.39
C LYS A 208 1.35 -19.05 9.99
N GLY A 209 2.36 -18.55 9.30
CA GLY A 209 3.14 -17.39 9.72
C GLY A 209 2.47 -16.04 9.40
N LEU A 210 1.42 -16.06 8.59
CA LEU A 210 0.75 -14.88 8.06
C LEU A 210 -0.59 -14.64 8.75
N ILE A 211 -0.78 -13.48 9.38
CA ILE A 211 -2.08 -13.05 9.91
C ILE A 211 -2.79 -12.24 8.85
N ASN A 212 -3.83 -12.81 8.24
CA ASN A 212 -4.74 -12.08 7.36
C ASN A 212 -5.83 -11.39 8.19
N LEU A 213 -6.18 -10.16 7.83
CA LEU A 213 -7.17 -9.38 8.59
C LEU A 213 -8.60 -9.91 8.41
N LEU A 214 -8.84 -10.74 7.40
CA LEU A 214 -10.14 -11.40 7.17
C LEU A 214 -10.17 -12.86 7.66
N ASP A 215 -9.10 -13.33 8.30
CA ASP A 215 -9.12 -14.66 8.91
C ASP A 215 -10.25 -14.76 9.97
N GLU A 216 -10.82 -15.95 10.09
CA GLU A 216 -11.74 -16.24 11.21
C GLU A 216 -11.02 -16.00 12.55
N PRO A 217 -11.67 -15.37 13.55
CA PRO A 217 -11.05 -15.05 14.83
C PRO A 217 -10.37 -16.25 15.50
N LYS A 218 -10.98 -17.44 15.41
CA LYS A 218 -10.39 -18.69 15.92
C LYS A 218 -9.09 -19.07 15.20
N THR A 219 -9.02 -18.82 13.89
CA THR A 219 -7.82 -19.07 13.07
C THR A 219 -6.70 -18.12 13.48
N THR A 220 -7.01 -16.83 13.63
CA THR A 220 -6.06 -15.81 14.09
C THR A 220 -5.50 -16.18 15.47
N ALA A 221 -6.37 -16.51 16.42
CA ALA A 221 -5.93 -16.95 17.77
C ALA A 221 -5.01 -18.18 17.70
N LYS A 222 -5.34 -19.17 16.87
CA LYS A 222 -4.51 -20.37 16.68
C LYS A 222 -3.15 -20.03 16.10
N LYS A 223 -3.07 -19.14 15.10
CA LYS A 223 -1.81 -18.69 14.51
C LYS A 223 -0.91 -18.01 15.54
N VAL A 224 -1.44 -17.09 16.35
CA VAL A 224 -0.69 -16.40 17.41
C VAL A 224 -0.20 -17.40 18.48
N LYS A 225 -1.05 -18.30 18.94
CA LYS A 225 -0.67 -19.32 19.95
C LYS A 225 0.41 -20.28 19.45
N SER A 226 0.46 -20.55 18.14
CA SER A 226 1.44 -21.41 17.50
C SER A 226 2.69 -20.68 16.99
N ALA A 227 2.82 -19.38 17.23
CA ALA A 227 3.99 -18.61 16.82
C ALA A 227 5.29 -19.19 17.39
N VAL A 228 6.35 -19.19 16.60
CA VAL A 228 7.65 -19.72 17.02
C VAL A 228 8.29 -18.77 18.04
N THR A 229 8.80 -19.33 19.10
CA THR A 229 9.60 -18.66 20.14
C THR A 229 10.81 -19.53 20.47
N ASP A 230 11.80 -18.95 21.10
CA ASP A 230 12.97 -19.70 21.60
C ASP A 230 12.59 -20.68 22.73
N THR A 231 13.57 -21.42 23.25
CA THR A 231 13.40 -22.43 24.31
C THR A 231 13.56 -21.86 25.72
N ASP A 232 13.88 -20.57 25.85
CA ASP A 232 13.96 -19.88 27.13
C ASP A 232 12.54 -19.55 27.65
N THR A 233 12.43 -19.10 28.89
CA THR A 233 11.15 -18.71 29.50
C THR A 233 11.04 -17.21 29.75
N VAL A 234 12.15 -16.46 29.62
CA VAL A 234 12.21 -15.02 29.90
C VAL A 234 11.62 -14.22 28.74
N ILE A 235 10.60 -13.42 29.04
CA ILE A 235 9.98 -12.51 28.06
C ILE A 235 10.73 -11.18 28.13
N ARG A 236 11.59 -10.97 27.12
CA ARG A 236 12.31 -9.71 26.91
C ARG A 236 12.43 -9.42 25.42
N PHE A 237 12.53 -8.14 25.10
CA PHE A 237 12.74 -7.69 23.74
C PHE A 237 14.23 -7.74 23.39
N ASP A 238 14.58 -8.63 22.51
CA ASP A 238 15.93 -8.76 21.96
C ASP A 238 15.82 -9.39 20.58
N ARG A 239 15.99 -8.59 19.55
CA ARG A 239 15.81 -9.08 18.17
C ARG A 239 16.87 -10.07 17.74
N ALA A 240 18.07 -10.01 18.32
CA ALA A 240 19.14 -10.91 17.98
C ALA A 240 18.97 -12.29 18.63
N GLU A 241 18.67 -12.30 19.93
CA GLU A 241 18.60 -13.53 20.70
C GLU A 241 17.18 -14.13 20.79
N LYS A 242 16.15 -13.26 20.72
CA LYS A 242 14.75 -13.61 20.91
C LYS A 242 13.85 -13.04 19.78
N PRO A 243 14.11 -13.32 18.51
CA PRO A 243 13.39 -12.68 17.40
C PRO A 243 11.90 -12.97 17.44
N GLY A 244 11.47 -14.19 17.81
CA GLY A 244 10.07 -14.57 17.90
C GLY A 244 9.32 -13.82 18.99
N VAL A 245 9.87 -13.77 20.21
CA VAL A 245 9.28 -13.05 21.34
C VAL A 245 9.25 -11.55 21.05
N SER A 246 10.35 -11.00 20.50
CA SER A 246 10.43 -9.59 20.11
C SER A 246 9.39 -9.20 19.07
N ASN A 247 9.08 -10.10 18.12
CA ASN A 247 8.00 -9.90 17.15
C ASN A 247 6.62 -9.85 17.83
N LEU A 248 6.34 -10.79 18.74
CA LEU A 248 5.07 -10.81 19.48
C LEU A 248 4.89 -9.57 20.36
N LEU A 249 5.94 -9.13 21.07
CA LEU A 249 5.94 -7.89 21.84
C LEU A 249 5.71 -6.65 20.93
N SER A 250 6.35 -6.62 19.76
CA SER A 250 6.15 -5.53 18.79
C SER A 250 4.71 -5.46 18.28
N ILE A 251 4.10 -6.61 17.95
CA ILE A 251 2.69 -6.69 17.55
C ILE A 251 1.78 -6.20 18.67
N TYR A 252 2.00 -6.70 19.87
CA TYR A 252 1.20 -6.33 21.07
C TYR A 252 1.27 -4.82 21.32
N SER A 253 2.49 -4.30 21.42
CA SER A 253 2.74 -2.87 21.64
C SER A 253 2.09 -2.00 20.57
N THR A 254 2.22 -2.37 19.30
CA THR A 254 1.68 -1.60 18.17
C THR A 254 0.14 -1.57 18.17
N LEU A 255 -0.51 -2.66 18.55
CA LEU A 255 -1.97 -2.75 18.57
C LEU A 255 -2.60 -2.06 19.79
N THR A 256 -1.94 -2.16 20.95
CA THR A 256 -2.51 -1.63 22.21
C THR A 256 -1.97 -0.26 22.60
N GLY A 257 -0.85 0.18 22.00
CA GLY A 257 -0.12 1.38 22.45
C GLY A 257 0.70 1.19 23.73
N THR A 258 0.70 -0.01 24.32
CA THR A 258 1.46 -0.30 25.53
C THR A 258 2.95 -0.36 25.23
N GLY A 259 3.78 0.29 26.01
CA GLY A 259 5.23 0.27 25.84
C GLY A 259 5.82 -1.15 25.97
N ILE A 260 6.89 -1.43 25.22
CA ILE A 260 7.56 -2.75 25.29
C ILE A 260 8.05 -3.04 26.70
N ALA A 261 8.64 -2.06 27.38
CA ALA A 261 9.11 -2.21 28.78
C ALA A 261 7.98 -2.54 29.75
N ASP A 262 6.80 -1.94 29.56
CA ASP A 262 5.62 -2.23 30.39
C ASP A 262 5.10 -3.65 30.12
N LEU A 263 5.19 -4.13 28.88
CA LEU A 263 4.86 -5.51 28.53
C LEU A 263 5.85 -6.50 29.15
N GLU A 264 7.13 -6.22 29.10
CA GLU A 264 8.16 -7.05 29.75
C GLU A 264 7.89 -7.17 31.27
N GLN A 265 7.58 -6.06 31.92
CA GLN A 265 7.22 -6.04 33.34
C GLN A 265 5.92 -6.81 33.62
N LYS A 266 4.88 -6.64 32.79
CA LYS A 266 3.60 -7.37 32.89
C LYS A 266 3.80 -8.89 32.87
N TYR A 267 4.78 -9.35 32.10
CA TYR A 267 5.04 -10.78 31.90
C TYR A 267 6.26 -11.30 32.67
N GLU A 268 6.85 -10.52 33.58
CA GLU A 268 7.94 -10.97 34.42
C GLU A 268 7.52 -12.22 35.22
N GLY A 269 8.34 -13.26 35.15
CA GLY A 269 8.06 -14.55 35.79
C GLY A 269 6.94 -15.40 35.16
N LYS A 270 6.36 -14.96 34.03
CA LYS A 270 5.36 -15.72 33.26
C LYS A 270 6.00 -16.36 32.02
N GLY A 271 5.48 -17.52 31.62
CA GLY A 271 5.95 -18.18 30.41
C GLY A 271 5.31 -17.62 29.12
N TYR A 272 5.89 -17.97 27.98
CA TYR A 272 5.40 -17.52 26.64
C TYR A 272 3.93 -17.84 26.37
N GLY A 273 3.37 -18.87 27.01
CA GLY A 273 1.94 -19.21 26.91
C GLY A 273 1.02 -18.08 27.37
N ALA A 274 1.38 -17.36 28.44
CA ALA A 274 0.60 -16.21 28.92
C ALA A 274 0.63 -15.05 27.89
N LEU A 275 1.82 -14.67 27.41
CA LEU A 275 1.95 -13.64 26.37
C LEU A 275 1.16 -13.99 25.11
N LYS A 276 1.28 -15.23 24.61
CA LYS A 276 0.58 -15.67 23.39
C LYS A 276 -0.94 -15.73 23.58
N THR A 277 -1.42 -16.05 24.79
CA THR A 277 -2.86 -16.08 25.08
C THR A 277 -3.42 -14.67 25.07
N ASP A 278 -2.83 -13.75 25.82
CA ASP A 278 -3.29 -12.36 25.88
C ASP A 278 -3.17 -11.68 24.49
N LEU A 279 -2.07 -11.91 23.76
CA LEU A 279 -1.92 -11.38 22.40
C LEU A 279 -2.96 -11.95 21.44
N ALA A 280 -3.33 -13.23 21.59
CA ALA A 280 -4.38 -13.82 20.77
C ALA A 280 -5.74 -13.15 21.01
N GLU A 281 -6.05 -12.78 22.25
CA GLU A 281 -7.26 -12.01 22.59
C GLU A 281 -7.23 -10.62 21.96
N VAL A 282 -6.14 -9.86 22.11
CA VAL A 282 -5.94 -8.55 21.49
C VAL A 282 -6.09 -8.63 19.95
N MET A 283 -5.51 -9.68 19.35
CA MET A 283 -5.62 -9.88 17.90
C MET A 283 -7.05 -10.18 17.47
N VAL A 284 -7.80 -10.98 18.22
CA VAL A 284 -9.22 -11.28 17.95
C VAL A 284 -10.07 -10.02 18.08
N GLU A 285 -9.84 -9.23 19.12
CA GLU A 285 -10.52 -7.94 19.31
C GLU A 285 -10.25 -6.97 18.16
N PHE A 286 -9.05 -6.99 17.60
CA PHE A 286 -8.67 -6.15 16.47
C PHE A 286 -9.27 -6.64 15.14
N VAL A 287 -9.13 -7.93 14.79
CA VAL A 287 -9.56 -8.43 13.48
C VAL A 287 -11.07 -8.57 13.36
N THR A 288 -11.81 -8.82 14.46
CA THR A 288 -13.26 -9.05 14.42
C THR A 288 -14.02 -7.85 13.83
N PRO A 289 -13.90 -6.62 14.35
CA PRO A 289 -14.62 -5.48 13.80
C PRO A 289 -14.15 -5.10 12.39
N PHE A 290 -12.86 -5.30 12.09
CA PHE A 290 -12.34 -5.08 10.75
C PHE A 290 -13.01 -6.02 9.73
N ARG A 291 -13.04 -7.32 10.04
CA ARG A 291 -13.65 -8.34 9.20
C ARG A 291 -15.15 -8.09 9.00
N THR A 292 -15.87 -7.78 10.07
CA THR A 292 -17.30 -7.48 10.01
C THR A 292 -17.58 -6.32 9.08
N ARG A 293 -16.89 -5.19 9.24
CA ARG A 293 -17.06 -4.01 8.37
C ARG A 293 -16.68 -4.29 6.92
N ALA A 294 -15.59 -5.03 6.68
CA ALA A 294 -15.23 -5.41 5.31
C ALA A 294 -16.30 -6.28 4.66
N GLN A 295 -16.90 -7.20 5.41
CA GLN A 295 -17.99 -8.05 4.90
C GLN A 295 -19.25 -7.23 4.60
N GLU A 296 -19.63 -6.29 5.46
CA GLU A 296 -20.76 -5.38 5.22
C GLU A 296 -20.63 -4.64 3.89
N TYR A 297 -19.43 -4.12 3.57
CA TYR A 297 -19.17 -3.49 2.27
C TYR A 297 -19.20 -4.48 1.10
N LEU A 298 -18.73 -5.70 1.28
CA LEU A 298 -18.76 -6.72 0.22
C LEU A 298 -20.20 -7.23 -0.05
N ASP A 299 -21.06 -7.23 0.95
CA ASP A 299 -22.47 -7.61 0.84
C ASP A 299 -23.33 -6.48 0.23
N ASP A 300 -22.80 -5.25 0.14
CA ASP A 300 -23.41 -4.08 -0.48
C ASP A 300 -22.55 -3.52 -1.63
N PRO A 301 -22.52 -4.21 -2.77
CA PRO A 301 -21.72 -3.79 -3.93
C PRO A 301 -22.18 -2.45 -4.52
N GLU A 302 -23.46 -2.06 -4.37
CA GLU A 302 -23.99 -0.80 -4.89
C GLU A 302 -23.37 0.39 -4.14
N THR A 303 -23.27 0.29 -2.82
CA THR A 303 -22.58 1.30 -2.01
C THR A 303 -21.11 1.40 -2.37
N LEU A 304 -20.40 0.28 -2.55
CA LEU A 304 -19.00 0.29 -3.00
C LEU A 304 -18.83 0.96 -4.36
N ASP A 305 -19.67 0.58 -5.34
CA ASP A 305 -19.60 1.14 -6.69
C ASP A 305 -19.93 2.65 -6.69
N SER A 306 -20.85 3.11 -5.82
CA SER A 306 -21.17 4.53 -5.63
C SER A 306 -19.99 5.31 -5.02
N ILE A 307 -19.34 4.77 -4.01
CA ILE A 307 -18.14 5.38 -3.40
C ILE A 307 -17.03 5.52 -4.46
N LEU A 308 -16.77 4.47 -5.22
CA LEU A 308 -15.74 4.47 -6.26
C LEU A 308 -16.06 5.42 -7.40
N ALA A 309 -17.32 5.53 -7.82
CA ALA A 309 -17.76 6.48 -8.85
C ALA A 309 -17.52 7.93 -8.42
N LYS A 310 -17.89 8.30 -7.19
CA LYS A 310 -17.64 9.63 -6.62
C LYS A 310 -16.14 9.91 -6.47
N GLY A 311 -15.37 8.91 -6.02
CA GLY A 311 -13.92 9.02 -5.92
C GLY A 311 -13.26 9.24 -7.28
N ALA A 312 -13.68 8.47 -8.30
CA ALA A 312 -13.20 8.62 -9.66
C ALA A 312 -13.55 9.99 -10.27
N GLU A 313 -14.74 10.52 -10.01
CA GLU A 313 -15.14 11.86 -10.45
C GLU A 313 -14.24 12.94 -9.84
N LYS A 314 -14.02 12.90 -8.53
CA LYS A 314 -13.11 13.83 -7.82
C LYS A 314 -11.67 13.71 -8.36
N ALA A 315 -11.17 12.47 -8.51
CA ALA A 315 -9.83 12.21 -9.01
C ALA A 315 -9.67 12.70 -10.45
N ARG A 316 -10.65 12.40 -11.32
CA ARG A 316 -10.63 12.80 -12.71
C ARG A 316 -10.67 14.31 -12.92
N ALA A 317 -11.38 15.05 -12.07
CA ALA A 317 -11.41 16.51 -12.15
C ALA A 317 -10.00 17.10 -12.04
N VAL A 318 -9.17 16.61 -11.12
CA VAL A 318 -7.76 17.04 -10.97
C VAL A 318 -6.88 16.51 -12.09
N ALA A 319 -7.00 15.21 -12.42
CA ALA A 319 -6.18 14.56 -13.42
C ALA A 319 -6.39 15.17 -14.82
N ALA A 320 -7.62 15.46 -15.21
CA ALA A 320 -7.95 16.04 -16.49
C ALA A 320 -7.39 17.47 -16.65
N GLU A 321 -7.42 18.28 -15.57
CA GLU A 321 -6.82 19.62 -15.58
C GLU A 321 -5.30 19.55 -15.81
N THR A 322 -4.62 18.69 -15.06
CA THR A 322 -3.18 18.48 -15.19
C THR A 322 -2.81 17.96 -16.58
N LEU A 323 -3.58 16.99 -17.09
CA LEU A 323 -3.34 16.43 -18.43
C LEU A 323 -3.57 17.47 -19.53
N ALA A 324 -4.63 18.27 -19.43
CA ALA A 324 -4.92 19.33 -20.40
C ALA A 324 -3.79 20.37 -20.46
N LEU A 325 -3.28 20.79 -19.29
CA LEU A 325 -2.12 21.67 -19.22
C LEU A 325 -0.87 21.01 -19.85
N THR A 326 -0.66 19.72 -19.59
CA THR A 326 0.45 18.96 -20.17
C THR A 326 0.36 18.92 -21.69
N TYR A 327 -0.82 18.69 -22.25
CA TYR A 327 -1.06 18.67 -23.70
C TYR A 327 -0.82 20.04 -24.34
N ASP A 328 -1.30 21.11 -23.71
CA ASP A 328 -1.09 22.47 -24.16
C ASP A 328 0.41 22.81 -24.20
N ARG A 329 1.14 22.51 -23.14
CA ARG A 329 2.60 22.72 -23.06
C ARG A 329 3.39 21.95 -24.10
N MET A 330 2.95 20.74 -24.46
CA MET A 330 3.57 19.93 -25.51
C MET A 330 3.17 20.35 -26.93
N GLY A 331 2.20 21.24 -27.09
CA GLY A 331 1.73 21.73 -28.38
C GLY A 331 0.77 20.76 -29.07
N PHE A 332 0.05 19.91 -28.34
CA PHE A 332 -1.00 19.07 -28.91
C PHE A 332 -2.21 19.92 -29.30
N LEU A 333 -2.80 19.63 -30.46
CA LEU A 333 -4.00 20.33 -30.90
C LEU A 333 -5.17 19.99 -30.00
N PRO A 334 -5.92 21.00 -29.48
CA PRO A 334 -7.09 20.74 -28.68
C PRO A 334 -8.17 20.05 -29.51
N ALA A 335 -8.81 19.02 -28.93
CA ALA A 335 -9.98 18.41 -29.53
C ALA A 335 -11.12 19.44 -29.58
N LYS A 336 -11.76 19.58 -30.76
CA LYS A 336 -13.00 20.34 -30.89
C LYS A 336 -14.14 19.40 -30.52
N HIS A 337 -14.85 19.71 -29.46
CA HIS A 337 -16.08 19.03 -29.05
C HIS A 337 -17.31 19.64 -29.70
#